data_7fa1676d379cba6114789882af780cdf
#
_entry.id   7fa1676d379cba6114789882af780cdf
#
_cell.length_a   1.000
_cell.length_b   1.000
_cell.length_c   1.000
_cell.angle_alpha   90.00
_cell.angle_beta   90.00
_cell.angle_gamma   90.00
#
_symmetry.space_group_name_H-M   'P 1'
#
loop_
_entity.id
_entity.type
_entity.pdbx_description
1 polymer ?
#
loop_
_entity_poly.entity_id
_entity_poly.type
_entity_poly.pdbx_seq_one_letter_code
_entity_poly.pdbx_strand_id
1 'polypeptide(L)'
;MEKLKFIKKRDGQTVDFDSQKIRVALSKSFLAQNIVNEMIFQQLTQGVVNVLETRFNSETKIPSVEDVQDIVELVLLSQGFHDVARGFMVYREQHKILRQEKTLQDIKASKLFVVNKEGNKEVFDPERISTKLTKIAFGLDHISVKEIVDEICKSIYNNIPSAEIDTLILNAIRTRIEEHYNYSYFSSRFVLSNLYNDILAAPIYASNIEALYQHKFAAYIEKGIEEGHLNPKFKEFDLHLLSSAITSSRDLLFMYLGIQTIEDRYLLRTKDSAKKVFELPQWLWMRVAMGLSLKEVNKEEKAIEFYNALSEMYLMSSTPTLFNSGTLHSQMSSCYINVGEDSMEGIFKNYSDCALMSKWAGGIGTDWTPIRSKGSKI
;
A
#
# COMPACT_ATOMS: atom_id res chain seq x y z
N MET A 1 17.92 -6.27 24.96
CA MET A 1 16.68 -6.46 24.20
C MET A 1 15.58 -5.73 24.95
N GLU A 2 14.82 -4.84 24.30
CA GLU A 2 13.67 -4.21 24.93
C GLU A 2 12.57 -5.23 25.16
N LYS A 3 11.99 -5.22 26.36
CA LYS A 3 10.87 -6.11 26.70
C LYS A 3 9.63 -5.74 25.86
N LEU A 4 8.95 -6.75 25.32
CA LEU A 4 7.68 -6.56 24.65
C LEU A 4 6.64 -5.98 25.61
N LYS A 5 6.13 -4.77 25.31
CA LYS A 5 5.18 -4.05 26.17
C LYS A 5 3.72 -4.25 25.77
N PHE A 6 3.46 -4.38 24.45
CA PHE A 6 2.10 -4.34 23.91
C PHE A 6 1.81 -5.50 22.96
N ILE A 7 0.52 -5.83 22.85
CA ILE A 7 -0.04 -6.79 21.88
C ILE A 7 -1.30 -6.21 21.24
N LYS A 8 -1.48 -6.42 19.94
CA LYS A 8 -2.70 -6.07 19.22
C LYS A 8 -3.70 -7.22 19.32
N LYS A 9 -4.86 -6.96 19.92
CA LYS A 9 -5.98 -7.90 19.96
C LYS A 9 -6.65 -8.02 18.59
N ARG A 10 -7.51 -9.03 18.44
CA ARG A 10 -8.33 -9.30 17.24
C ARG A 10 -9.34 -8.18 16.91
N ASP A 11 -9.75 -7.42 17.93
CA ASP A 11 -10.64 -6.25 17.79
C ASP A 11 -9.87 -4.95 17.48
N GLY A 12 -8.59 -5.07 17.09
CA GLY A 12 -7.73 -3.93 16.74
C GLY A 12 -7.15 -3.18 17.95
N GLN A 13 -7.63 -3.44 19.18
CA GLN A 13 -7.12 -2.75 20.38
C GLN A 13 -5.71 -3.19 20.74
N THR A 14 -4.86 -2.22 21.05
CA THR A 14 -3.54 -2.47 21.63
C THR A 14 -3.66 -2.49 23.16
N VAL A 15 -3.17 -3.56 23.77
CA VAL A 15 -3.19 -3.76 25.23
C VAL A 15 -1.82 -4.22 25.72
N ASP A 16 -1.61 -4.17 27.04
CA ASP A 16 -0.38 -4.64 27.64
C ASP A 16 -0.17 -6.15 27.35
N PHE A 17 1.08 -6.48 27.04
CA PHE A 17 1.48 -7.87 26.81
C PHE A 17 1.56 -8.63 28.12
N ASP A 18 0.88 -9.79 28.16
CA ASP A 18 0.82 -10.66 29.32
C ASP A 18 1.25 -12.09 28.94
N SER A 19 2.48 -12.45 29.30
CA SER A 19 3.05 -13.77 29.03
C SER A 19 2.33 -14.92 29.76
N GLN A 20 1.60 -14.64 30.85
CA GLN A 20 0.81 -15.64 31.58
C GLN A 20 -0.31 -16.23 30.68
N LYS A 21 -0.85 -15.47 29.74
CA LYS A 21 -1.82 -15.97 28.77
C LYS A 21 -1.25 -17.05 27.87
N ILE A 22 0.04 -16.92 27.48
CA ILE A 22 0.76 -17.94 26.71
C ILE A 22 0.93 -19.19 27.55
N ARG A 23 1.36 -19.05 28.81
CA ARG A 23 1.51 -20.17 29.74
C ARG A 23 0.22 -20.92 29.93
N VAL A 24 -0.90 -20.21 30.14
CA VAL A 24 -2.23 -20.83 30.28
C VAL A 24 -2.65 -21.56 29.00
N ALA A 25 -2.38 -21.02 27.84
CA ALA A 25 -2.69 -21.66 26.55
C ALA A 25 -1.86 -22.95 26.37
N LEU A 26 -0.56 -22.90 26.65
CA LEU A 26 0.34 -24.06 26.64
C LEU A 26 -0.12 -25.12 27.62
N SER A 27 -0.36 -24.77 28.90
CA SER A 27 -0.80 -25.75 29.92
C SER A 27 -2.07 -26.50 29.52
N LYS A 28 -3.07 -25.78 28.93
CA LYS A 28 -4.29 -26.42 28.42
C LYS A 28 -4.01 -27.42 27.29
N SER A 29 -3.09 -27.09 26.39
CA SER A 29 -2.73 -27.96 25.26
C SER A 29 -2.00 -29.23 25.72
N PHE A 30 -1.13 -29.12 26.71
CA PHE A 30 -0.45 -30.28 27.32
C PHE A 30 -1.39 -31.10 28.15
N LEU A 31 -2.30 -30.51 28.95
CA LEU A 31 -3.32 -31.21 29.71
C LEU A 31 -4.26 -32.04 28.81
N ALA A 32 -4.58 -31.59 27.63
CA ALA A 32 -5.34 -32.34 26.63
C ALA A 32 -4.64 -33.63 26.17
N GLN A 33 -3.31 -33.73 26.38
CA GLN A 33 -2.48 -34.92 26.12
C GLN A 33 -2.09 -35.65 27.42
N ASN A 34 -2.75 -35.34 28.55
CA ASN A 34 -2.46 -35.87 29.88
C ASN A 34 -1.02 -35.61 30.38
N ILE A 35 -0.40 -34.55 29.93
CA ILE A 35 0.95 -34.15 30.35
C ILE A 35 0.84 -32.97 31.32
N VAL A 36 1.34 -33.13 32.54
CA VAL A 36 1.41 -32.08 33.57
C VAL A 36 2.85 -31.89 33.96
N ASN A 37 3.46 -30.78 33.47
CA ASN A 37 4.84 -30.43 33.81
C ASN A 37 5.03 -28.93 33.81
N GLU A 38 5.02 -28.29 34.97
CA GLU A 38 5.06 -26.86 35.14
C GLU A 38 6.39 -26.25 34.68
N MET A 39 7.52 -26.96 34.81
CA MET A 39 8.81 -26.51 34.33
C MET A 39 8.85 -26.39 32.80
N ILE A 40 8.25 -27.37 32.08
CA ILE A 40 8.14 -27.35 30.63
C ILE A 40 7.31 -26.15 30.19
N PHE A 41 6.17 -25.87 30.85
CA PHE A 41 5.32 -24.73 30.51
C PHE A 41 6.06 -23.40 30.67
N GLN A 42 6.85 -23.26 31.73
CA GLN A 42 7.65 -22.06 31.96
C GLN A 42 8.75 -21.91 30.91
N GLN A 43 9.49 -22.96 30.57
CA GLN A 43 10.54 -22.96 29.57
C GLN A 43 10.02 -22.60 28.18
N LEU A 44 8.90 -23.24 27.77
CA LEU A 44 8.27 -22.96 26.48
C LEU A 44 7.71 -21.52 26.41
N THR A 45 7.10 -21.04 27.51
CA THR A 45 6.62 -19.65 27.59
C THR A 45 7.77 -18.69 27.40
N GLN A 46 8.90 -18.91 28.07
CA GLN A 46 10.10 -18.07 27.92
C GLN A 46 10.65 -18.16 26.49
N GLY A 47 10.67 -19.34 25.89
CA GLY A 47 11.05 -19.56 24.49
C GLY A 47 10.20 -18.72 23.51
N VAL A 48 8.88 -18.74 23.69
CA VAL A 48 7.94 -17.93 22.91
C VAL A 48 8.22 -16.42 23.08
N VAL A 49 8.38 -15.98 24.33
CA VAL A 49 8.68 -14.55 24.63
C VAL A 49 9.98 -14.11 23.97
N ASN A 50 11.04 -14.91 24.05
CA ASN A 50 12.33 -14.60 23.44
C ASN A 50 12.22 -14.44 21.90
N VAL A 51 11.45 -15.31 21.24
CA VAL A 51 11.22 -15.21 19.79
C VAL A 51 10.39 -13.96 19.45
N LEU A 52 9.38 -13.66 20.27
CA LEU A 52 8.58 -12.43 20.11
C LEU A 52 9.46 -11.17 20.23
N GLU A 53 10.27 -11.07 21.29
CA GLU A 53 11.17 -9.93 21.51
C GLU A 53 12.26 -9.79 20.44
N THR A 54 12.58 -10.86 19.74
CA THR A 54 13.53 -10.84 18.60
C THR A 54 12.87 -10.34 17.31
N ARG A 55 11.59 -10.68 17.08
CA ARG A 55 10.88 -10.39 15.83
C ARG A 55 10.09 -9.09 15.86
N PHE A 56 9.72 -8.62 17.03
CA PHE A 56 8.82 -7.49 17.23
C PHE A 56 9.46 -6.45 18.15
N ASN A 57 9.14 -5.18 17.90
CA ASN A 57 9.53 -4.06 18.72
C ASN A 57 8.25 -3.34 19.16
N SER A 58 8.12 -3.10 20.48
CA SER A 58 6.92 -2.50 21.09
C SER A 58 6.55 -1.12 20.55
N GLU A 59 7.46 -0.41 19.88
CA GLU A 59 7.22 0.95 19.38
C GLU A 59 6.84 0.96 17.89
N THR A 60 7.45 0.11 17.07
CA THR A 60 7.29 0.15 15.61
C THR A 60 6.59 -1.07 15.04
N LYS A 61 6.65 -2.22 15.72
CA LYS A 61 6.09 -3.48 15.24
C LYS A 61 5.47 -4.27 16.40
N ILE A 62 4.22 -3.99 16.71
CA ILE A 62 3.45 -4.66 17.77
C ILE A 62 2.92 -5.99 17.23
N PRO A 63 3.15 -7.15 17.93
CA PRO A 63 2.60 -8.44 17.51
C PRO A 63 1.09 -8.51 17.71
N SER A 64 0.41 -9.22 16.82
CA SER A 64 -0.98 -9.61 16.98
C SER A 64 -1.12 -10.88 17.82
N VAL A 65 -2.36 -11.22 18.22
CA VAL A 65 -2.64 -12.51 18.87
C VAL A 65 -2.31 -13.68 17.95
N GLU A 66 -2.51 -13.52 16.64
CA GLU A 66 -2.18 -14.53 15.64
C GLU A 66 -0.66 -14.75 15.56
N ASP A 67 0.15 -13.68 15.53
CA ASP A 67 1.62 -13.78 15.55
C ASP A 67 2.11 -14.56 16.78
N VAL A 68 1.51 -14.30 17.95
CA VAL A 68 1.84 -15.03 19.17
C VAL A 68 1.49 -16.52 19.05
N GLN A 69 0.33 -16.84 18.47
CA GLN A 69 -0.08 -18.22 18.27
C GLN A 69 0.82 -18.96 17.28
N ASP A 70 1.22 -18.31 16.18
CA ASP A 70 2.15 -18.88 15.19
C ASP A 70 3.53 -19.16 15.82
N ILE A 71 3.99 -18.29 16.72
CA ILE A 71 5.26 -18.51 17.44
C ILE A 71 5.12 -19.62 18.48
N VAL A 72 3.96 -19.76 19.15
CA VAL A 72 3.70 -20.91 20.04
C VAL A 72 3.80 -22.22 19.27
N GLU A 73 3.18 -22.31 18.09
CA GLU A 73 3.26 -23.49 17.21
C GLU A 73 4.72 -23.80 16.80
N LEU A 74 5.44 -22.76 16.37
CA LEU A 74 6.86 -22.87 15.99
C LEU A 74 7.73 -23.40 17.14
N VAL A 75 7.56 -22.87 18.36
CA VAL A 75 8.33 -23.28 19.54
C VAL A 75 7.99 -24.70 19.94
N LEU A 76 6.70 -25.09 19.93
CA LEU A 76 6.28 -26.45 20.22
C LEU A 76 6.93 -27.46 19.25
N LEU A 77 6.89 -27.17 17.94
CA LEU A 77 7.49 -28.01 16.91
C LEU A 77 9.02 -28.09 17.05
N SER A 78 9.69 -26.96 17.29
CA SER A 78 11.16 -26.91 17.43
C SER A 78 11.69 -27.63 18.67
N GLN A 79 10.86 -27.77 19.71
CA GLN A 79 11.17 -28.48 20.95
C GLN A 79 10.71 -29.97 20.93
N GLY A 80 10.21 -30.43 19.79
CA GLY A 80 9.82 -31.85 19.60
C GLY A 80 8.43 -32.23 20.15
N PHE A 81 7.61 -31.25 20.57
CA PHE A 81 6.25 -31.50 21.08
C PHE A 81 5.20 -31.57 19.95
N HIS A 82 5.41 -32.43 18.95
CA HIS A 82 4.63 -32.48 17.72
C HIS A 82 3.13 -32.79 17.97
N ASP A 83 2.81 -33.68 18.88
CA ASP A 83 1.40 -34.02 19.17
C ASP A 83 0.68 -32.88 19.90
N VAL A 84 1.36 -32.20 20.82
CA VAL A 84 0.83 -31.00 21.48
C VAL A 84 0.62 -29.87 20.50
N ALA A 85 1.59 -29.65 19.59
CA ALA A 85 1.47 -28.65 18.51
C ALA A 85 0.26 -28.93 17.62
N ARG A 86 0.08 -30.21 17.21
CA ARG A 86 -1.09 -30.63 16.42
C ARG A 86 -2.40 -30.34 17.16
N GLY A 87 -2.48 -30.72 18.45
CA GLY A 87 -3.64 -30.44 19.29
C GLY A 87 -3.93 -28.96 19.43
N PHE A 88 -2.89 -28.11 19.56
CA PHE A 88 -3.00 -26.67 19.63
C PHE A 88 -3.54 -26.07 18.31
N MET A 89 -3.03 -26.52 17.15
CA MET A 89 -3.50 -26.10 15.83
C MET A 89 -4.98 -26.45 15.61
N VAL A 90 -5.40 -27.68 15.96
CA VAL A 90 -6.80 -28.09 15.84
C VAL A 90 -7.72 -27.26 16.76
N TYR A 91 -7.33 -27.04 18.02
CA TYR A 91 -8.06 -26.19 18.95
C TYR A 91 -8.20 -24.76 18.42
N ARG A 92 -7.10 -24.18 17.88
CA ARG A 92 -7.06 -22.84 17.28
C ARG A 92 -8.06 -22.73 16.12
N GLU A 93 -8.07 -23.69 15.20
CA GLU A 93 -8.97 -23.71 14.05
C GLU A 93 -10.44 -23.87 14.46
N GLN A 94 -10.75 -24.77 15.40
CA GLN A 94 -12.10 -24.90 15.93
C GLN A 94 -12.62 -23.61 16.57
N HIS A 95 -11.79 -22.93 17.35
CA HIS A 95 -12.17 -21.65 17.95
C HIS A 95 -12.28 -20.51 16.93
N LYS A 96 -11.54 -20.58 15.82
CA LYS A 96 -11.69 -19.65 14.70
C LYS A 96 -13.06 -19.84 14.03
N ILE A 97 -13.46 -21.06 13.75
CA ILE A 97 -14.77 -21.40 13.17
C ILE A 97 -15.91 -20.91 14.09
N LEU A 98 -15.85 -21.21 15.39
CA LEU A 98 -16.87 -20.74 16.35
C LEU A 98 -16.99 -19.20 16.40
N ARG A 99 -15.86 -18.49 16.30
CA ARG A 99 -15.89 -17.02 16.24
C ARG A 99 -16.52 -16.52 14.93
N GLN A 100 -16.22 -17.15 13.81
CA GLN A 100 -16.82 -16.82 12.52
C GLN A 100 -18.33 -17.03 12.52
N GLU A 101 -18.80 -18.15 13.06
CA GLU A 101 -20.23 -18.43 13.23
C GLU A 101 -20.92 -17.38 14.10
N LYS A 102 -20.31 -17.01 15.23
CA LYS A 102 -20.83 -15.95 16.08
C LYS A 102 -20.90 -14.61 15.33
N THR A 103 -19.85 -14.24 14.61
CA THR A 103 -19.82 -13.00 13.81
C THR A 103 -20.95 -12.99 12.78
N LEU A 104 -21.19 -14.10 12.07
CA LEU A 104 -22.29 -14.23 11.12
C LEU A 104 -23.68 -14.09 11.80
N GLN A 105 -23.84 -14.62 13.02
CA GLN A 105 -25.07 -14.45 13.82
C GLN A 105 -25.26 -12.99 14.23
N ASP A 106 -24.19 -12.31 14.66
CA ASP A 106 -24.24 -10.90 15.06
C ASP A 106 -24.56 -9.98 13.85
N ILE A 107 -24.05 -10.29 12.65
CA ILE A 107 -24.42 -9.61 11.40
C ILE A 107 -25.92 -9.78 11.12
N LYS A 108 -26.43 -11.02 11.13
CA LYS A 108 -27.86 -11.31 10.90
C LYS A 108 -28.76 -10.61 11.91
N ALA A 109 -28.32 -10.44 13.14
CA ALA A 109 -29.04 -9.76 14.21
C ALA A 109 -28.84 -8.24 14.22
N SER A 110 -28.13 -7.66 13.25
CA SER A 110 -27.76 -6.23 13.15
C SER A 110 -27.05 -5.68 14.40
N LYS A 111 -26.23 -6.53 15.04
CA LYS A 111 -25.47 -6.22 16.25
C LYS A 111 -24.01 -5.88 15.99
N LEU A 112 -23.56 -5.95 14.73
CA LEU A 112 -22.20 -5.62 14.34
C LEU A 112 -22.15 -4.21 13.79
N PHE A 113 -21.26 -3.39 14.33
CA PHE A 113 -21.11 -1.98 13.98
C PHE A 113 -19.77 -1.70 13.32
N VAL A 114 -19.76 -0.69 12.45
CA VAL A 114 -18.58 -0.13 11.79
C VAL A 114 -18.41 1.31 12.25
N VAL A 115 -17.16 1.76 12.40
CA VAL A 115 -16.85 3.16 12.70
C VAL A 115 -16.43 3.85 11.39
N ASN A 116 -17.21 4.84 10.96
CA ASN A 116 -16.92 5.60 9.75
C ASN A 116 -15.74 6.60 9.94
N LYS A 117 -15.34 7.31 8.87
CA LYS A 117 -14.23 8.27 8.90
C LYS A 117 -14.46 9.43 9.87
N GLU A 118 -15.72 9.76 10.19
CA GLU A 118 -16.12 10.80 11.15
C GLU A 118 -16.21 10.29 12.61
N GLY A 119 -15.95 8.99 12.83
CA GLY A 119 -16.04 8.37 14.17
C GLY A 119 -17.44 7.92 14.57
N ASN A 120 -18.44 8.02 13.69
CA ASN A 120 -19.82 7.58 13.96
C ASN A 120 -19.94 6.07 13.77
N LYS A 121 -20.80 5.44 14.58
CA LYS A 121 -21.11 4.02 14.47
C LYS A 121 -22.30 3.81 13.54
N GLU A 122 -22.12 2.93 12.56
CA GLU A 122 -23.15 2.49 11.63
C GLU A 122 -23.27 0.96 11.69
N VAL A 123 -24.48 0.43 11.49
CA VAL A 123 -24.67 -1.03 11.41
C VAL A 123 -23.95 -1.55 10.15
N PHE A 124 -23.18 -2.63 10.31
CA PHE A 124 -22.54 -3.27 9.18
C PHE A 124 -23.58 -3.90 8.25
N ASP A 125 -23.52 -3.52 6.99
CA ASP A 125 -24.45 -3.98 5.95
C ASP A 125 -23.66 -4.67 4.82
N PRO A 126 -23.68 -6.03 4.74
CA PRO A 126 -23.06 -6.78 3.65
C PRO A 126 -23.62 -6.46 2.27
N GLU A 127 -24.93 -6.14 2.17
CA GLU A 127 -25.57 -5.84 0.89
C GLU A 127 -25.05 -4.53 0.29
N ARG A 128 -24.74 -3.54 1.14
CA ARG A 128 -24.11 -2.29 0.71
C ARG A 128 -22.74 -2.57 0.10
N ILE A 129 -21.94 -3.47 0.71
CA ILE A 129 -20.64 -3.88 0.17
C ILE A 129 -20.82 -4.65 -1.13
N SER A 130 -21.74 -5.62 -1.16
CA SER A 130 -22.04 -6.41 -2.36
C SER A 130 -22.43 -5.52 -3.53
N THR A 131 -23.32 -4.55 -3.31
CA THR A 131 -23.77 -3.58 -4.33
C THR A 131 -22.59 -2.72 -4.82
N LYS A 132 -21.74 -2.19 -3.91
CA LYS A 132 -20.54 -1.42 -4.28
C LYS A 132 -19.61 -2.25 -5.15
N LEU A 133 -19.29 -3.48 -4.74
CA LEU A 133 -18.35 -4.35 -5.42
C LEU A 133 -18.90 -4.81 -6.79
N THR A 134 -20.19 -5.13 -6.89
CA THR A 134 -20.82 -5.48 -8.17
C THR A 134 -20.71 -4.34 -9.18
N LYS A 135 -20.93 -3.09 -8.74
CA LYS A 135 -20.77 -1.92 -9.61
C LYS A 135 -19.31 -1.70 -10.05
N ILE A 136 -18.33 -1.95 -9.17
CA ILE A 136 -16.91 -1.83 -9.50
C ILE A 136 -16.48 -2.94 -10.48
N ALA A 137 -17.04 -4.14 -10.36
CA ALA A 137 -16.74 -5.29 -11.20
C ALA A 137 -17.37 -5.22 -12.59
N PHE A 138 -18.05 -4.13 -12.98
CA PHE A 138 -18.78 -4.02 -14.25
C PHE A 138 -17.90 -4.44 -15.44
N GLY A 139 -18.44 -5.31 -16.31
CA GLY A 139 -17.74 -5.81 -17.50
C GLY A 139 -16.52 -6.69 -17.24
N LEU A 140 -16.33 -7.20 -16.03
CA LEU A 140 -15.32 -8.19 -15.70
C LEU A 140 -15.97 -9.57 -15.50
N ASP A 141 -15.56 -10.53 -16.31
CA ASP A 141 -16.00 -11.92 -16.20
C ASP A 141 -15.23 -12.67 -15.09
N HIS A 142 -15.77 -13.80 -14.64
CA HIS A 142 -15.15 -14.70 -13.67
C HIS A 142 -14.90 -14.07 -12.28
N ILE A 143 -15.67 -13.03 -11.91
CA ILE A 143 -15.60 -12.40 -10.58
C ILE A 143 -16.76 -12.90 -9.71
N SER A 144 -16.42 -13.51 -8.56
CA SER A 144 -17.41 -13.92 -7.54
C SER A 144 -17.47 -12.89 -6.40
N VAL A 145 -18.31 -11.87 -6.57
CA VAL A 145 -18.53 -10.85 -5.50
C VAL A 145 -19.07 -11.49 -4.24
N LYS A 146 -19.93 -12.53 -4.38
CA LYS A 146 -20.52 -13.25 -3.26
C LYS A 146 -19.45 -13.87 -2.36
N GLU A 147 -18.48 -14.59 -2.93
CA GLU A 147 -17.42 -15.23 -2.17
C GLU A 147 -16.53 -14.22 -1.42
N ILE A 148 -16.27 -13.06 -2.05
CA ILE A 148 -15.52 -11.97 -1.41
C ILE A 148 -16.29 -11.42 -0.21
N VAL A 149 -17.59 -11.15 -0.35
CA VAL A 149 -18.43 -10.67 0.74
C VAL A 149 -18.52 -11.70 1.86
N ASP A 150 -18.68 -12.99 1.53
CA ASP A 150 -18.71 -14.08 2.51
C ASP A 150 -17.38 -14.16 3.31
N GLU A 151 -16.24 -13.94 2.66
CA GLU A 151 -14.93 -13.92 3.31
C GLU A 151 -14.79 -12.71 4.26
N ILE A 152 -15.24 -11.53 3.82
CA ILE A 152 -15.25 -10.32 4.63
C ILE A 152 -16.13 -10.53 5.87
N CYS A 153 -17.34 -11.08 5.71
CA CYS A 153 -18.25 -11.37 6.80
C CYS A 153 -17.67 -12.33 7.86
N LYS A 154 -16.75 -13.23 7.46
CA LYS A 154 -16.04 -14.12 8.39
C LYS A 154 -14.87 -13.46 9.12
N SER A 155 -14.35 -12.36 8.57
CA SER A 155 -13.13 -11.69 9.05
C SER A 155 -13.41 -10.40 9.83
N ILE A 156 -14.62 -9.85 9.72
CA ILE A 156 -15.01 -8.59 10.34
C ILE A 156 -15.24 -8.74 11.85
N TYR A 157 -15.02 -7.67 12.61
CA TYR A 157 -15.25 -7.60 14.05
C TYR A 157 -16.02 -6.33 14.42
N ASN A 158 -16.62 -6.30 15.62
CA ASN A 158 -17.46 -5.19 16.05
C ASN A 158 -16.65 -3.90 16.29
N ASN A 159 -17.18 -2.76 15.83
CA ASN A 159 -16.56 -1.43 15.81
C ASN A 159 -15.28 -1.35 14.95
N ILE A 160 -15.17 -2.17 13.91
CA ILE A 160 -14.07 -2.08 12.95
C ILE A 160 -14.08 -0.71 12.26
N PRO A 161 -12.92 -0.04 12.11
CA PRO A 161 -12.82 1.16 11.29
C PRO A 161 -13.12 0.89 9.80
N SER A 162 -13.83 1.79 9.14
CA SER A 162 -14.16 1.64 7.70
C SER A 162 -12.91 1.49 6.80
N ALA A 163 -11.80 2.12 7.16
CA ALA A 163 -10.54 1.97 6.45
C ALA A 163 -9.96 0.53 6.53
N GLU A 164 -10.16 -0.17 7.66
CA GLU A 164 -9.77 -1.58 7.78
C GLU A 164 -10.68 -2.48 6.92
N ILE A 165 -11.95 -2.14 6.73
CA ILE A 165 -12.86 -2.87 5.82
C ILE A 165 -12.34 -2.76 4.38
N ASP A 166 -11.95 -1.56 3.93
CA ASP A 166 -11.37 -1.40 2.59
C ASP A 166 -10.10 -2.25 2.42
N THR A 167 -9.27 -2.36 3.46
CA THR A 167 -8.11 -3.26 3.47
C THR A 167 -8.50 -4.74 3.39
N LEU A 168 -9.53 -5.18 4.13
CA LEU A 168 -10.04 -6.55 4.06
C LEU A 168 -10.59 -6.86 2.68
N ILE A 169 -11.36 -5.95 2.09
CA ILE A 169 -11.92 -6.09 0.73
C ILE A 169 -10.78 -6.25 -0.28
N LEU A 170 -9.80 -5.34 -0.27
CA LEU A 170 -8.68 -5.38 -1.21
C LEU A 170 -7.88 -6.68 -1.06
N ASN A 171 -7.63 -7.14 0.18
CA ASN A 171 -6.95 -8.41 0.42
C ASN A 171 -7.74 -9.60 -0.12
N ALA A 172 -9.06 -9.65 0.12
CA ALA A 172 -9.92 -10.73 -0.38
C ALA A 172 -9.99 -10.77 -1.91
N ILE A 173 -9.92 -9.61 -2.59
CA ILE A 173 -9.89 -9.56 -4.06
C ILE A 173 -8.52 -10.01 -4.58
N ARG A 174 -7.43 -9.46 -4.05
CA ARG A 174 -6.08 -9.68 -4.57
C ARG A 174 -5.57 -11.12 -4.38
N THR A 175 -6.00 -11.82 -3.33
CA THR A 175 -5.64 -13.24 -3.14
C THR A 175 -6.19 -14.15 -4.25
N ARG A 176 -7.20 -13.68 -4.98
CA ARG A 176 -7.80 -14.40 -6.13
C ARG A 176 -7.20 -14.05 -7.48
N ILE A 177 -6.15 -13.23 -7.54
CA ILE A 177 -5.46 -12.90 -8.80
C ILE A 177 -4.88 -14.17 -9.45
N GLU A 178 -4.47 -15.16 -8.65
CA GLU A 178 -3.98 -16.45 -9.14
C GLU A 178 -5.11 -17.33 -9.74
N GLU A 179 -6.36 -17.11 -9.34
CA GLU A 179 -7.51 -17.84 -9.87
C GLU A 179 -7.89 -17.32 -11.27
N HIS A 180 -7.92 -15.99 -11.46
CA HIS A 180 -8.23 -15.36 -12.74
C HIS A 180 -7.65 -13.95 -12.83
N TYR A 181 -7.07 -13.58 -13.97
CA TYR A 181 -6.42 -12.28 -14.19
C TYR A 181 -7.37 -11.07 -14.00
N ASN A 182 -8.69 -11.22 -14.19
CA ASN A 182 -9.68 -10.16 -13.98
C ASN A 182 -9.74 -9.69 -12.51
N TYR A 183 -9.31 -10.51 -11.55
CA TYR A 183 -9.17 -10.04 -10.17
C TYR A 183 -8.08 -8.97 -10.01
N SER A 184 -7.08 -8.94 -10.90
CA SER A 184 -6.10 -7.84 -10.94
C SER A 184 -6.73 -6.52 -11.39
N TYR A 185 -7.59 -6.55 -12.42
CA TYR A 185 -8.37 -5.37 -12.82
C TYR A 185 -9.40 -4.98 -11.78
N PHE A 186 -10.04 -5.95 -11.13
CA PHE A 186 -11.00 -5.67 -10.05
C PHE A 186 -10.33 -5.01 -8.84
N SER A 187 -9.17 -5.51 -8.40
CA SER A 187 -8.35 -4.88 -7.35
C SER A 187 -7.97 -3.45 -7.74
N SER A 188 -7.53 -3.23 -8.97
CA SER A 188 -7.19 -1.90 -9.50
C SER A 188 -8.38 -0.95 -9.44
N ARG A 189 -9.54 -1.37 -9.92
CA ARG A 189 -10.77 -0.55 -9.91
C ARG A 189 -11.25 -0.25 -8.48
N PHE A 190 -11.01 -1.16 -7.53
CA PHE A 190 -11.32 -0.92 -6.13
C PHE A 190 -10.42 0.19 -5.54
N VAL A 191 -9.11 0.15 -5.80
CA VAL A 191 -8.16 1.20 -5.41
C VAL A 191 -8.55 2.53 -6.04
N LEU A 192 -8.80 2.57 -7.35
CA LEU A 192 -9.25 3.76 -8.07
C LEU A 192 -10.56 4.32 -7.52
N SER A 193 -11.52 3.45 -7.17
CA SER A 193 -12.80 3.90 -6.60
C SER A 193 -12.62 4.60 -5.26
N ASN A 194 -11.66 4.16 -4.45
CA ASN A 194 -11.34 4.82 -3.19
C ASN A 194 -10.65 6.18 -3.43
N LEU A 195 -9.68 6.26 -4.35
CA LEU A 195 -9.05 7.52 -4.76
C LEU A 195 -10.07 8.53 -5.30
N TYR A 196 -10.98 8.08 -6.16
CA TYR A 196 -12.02 8.93 -6.73
C TYR A 196 -12.98 9.45 -5.67
N ASN A 197 -13.40 8.60 -4.73
CA ASN A 197 -14.23 9.03 -3.61
C ASN A 197 -13.53 10.09 -2.75
N ASP A 198 -12.24 9.92 -2.46
CA ASP A 198 -11.49 10.84 -1.62
C ASP A 198 -11.21 12.20 -2.31
N ILE A 199 -10.98 12.21 -3.62
CA ILE A 199 -10.58 13.41 -4.38
C ILE A 199 -11.76 14.04 -5.12
N LEU A 200 -12.58 13.24 -5.80
CA LEU A 200 -13.70 13.72 -6.62
C LEU A 200 -15.03 13.72 -5.87
N ALA A 201 -15.11 13.07 -4.71
CA ALA A 201 -16.35 12.80 -3.98
C ALA A 201 -17.37 12.00 -4.83
N ALA A 202 -16.89 11.12 -5.71
CA ALA A 202 -17.71 10.31 -6.60
C ALA A 202 -17.09 8.92 -6.80
N PRO A 203 -17.90 7.85 -6.91
CA PRO A 203 -17.38 6.52 -7.19
C PRO A 203 -16.97 6.39 -8.66
N ILE A 204 -16.07 5.43 -8.96
CA ILE A 204 -15.54 5.17 -10.31
C ILE A 204 -16.64 4.89 -11.36
N TYR A 205 -17.78 4.39 -10.94
CA TYR A 205 -18.93 4.08 -11.80
C TYR A 205 -19.95 5.23 -11.93
N ALA A 206 -19.62 6.43 -11.44
CA ALA A 206 -20.51 7.58 -11.62
C ALA A 206 -20.56 8.02 -13.09
N SER A 207 -21.77 8.29 -13.59
CA SER A 207 -21.97 8.66 -15.00
C SER A 207 -21.30 9.97 -15.41
N ASN A 208 -21.01 10.84 -14.46
CA ASN A 208 -20.38 12.15 -14.68
C ASN A 208 -18.89 12.17 -14.30
N ILE A 209 -18.25 11.00 -14.16
CA ILE A 209 -16.87 10.91 -13.65
C ILE A 209 -15.87 11.66 -14.55
N GLU A 210 -16.00 11.55 -15.85
CA GLU A 210 -15.19 12.26 -16.85
C GLU A 210 -15.28 13.78 -16.64
N ALA A 211 -16.48 14.30 -16.55
CA ALA A 211 -16.71 15.74 -16.35
C ALA A 211 -16.14 16.22 -15.01
N LEU A 212 -16.24 15.43 -13.94
CA LEU A 212 -15.63 15.76 -12.64
C LEU A 212 -14.10 15.78 -12.73
N TYR A 213 -13.51 14.82 -13.42
CA TYR A 213 -12.08 14.73 -13.63
C TYR A 213 -11.55 15.99 -14.33
N GLN A 214 -12.21 16.38 -15.42
CA GLN A 214 -11.86 17.56 -16.22
C GLN A 214 -12.09 18.86 -15.43
N HIS A 215 -13.25 19.00 -14.79
CA HIS A 215 -13.63 20.22 -14.06
C HIS A 215 -12.70 20.51 -12.87
N LYS A 216 -12.24 19.47 -12.15
CA LYS A 216 -11.37 19.65 -10.98
C LYS A 216 -9.88 19.78 -11.30
N PHE A 217 -9.48 19.60 -12.56
CA PHE A 217 -8.08 19.64 -12.96
C PHE A 217 -7.40 21.01 -12.69
N ALA A 218 -8.05 22.12 -13.05
CA ALA A 218 -7.51 23.44 -12.78
C ALA A 218 -7.30 23.71 -11.28
N ALA A 219 -8.28 23.33 -10.44
CA ALA A 219 -8.15 23.46 -8.99
C ALA A 219 -7.03 22.57 -8.41
N TYR A 220 -6.80 21.39 -8.98
CA TYR A 220 -5.65 20.55 -8.64
C TYR A 220 -4.33 21.25 -8.94
N ILE A 221 -4.17 21.88 -10.11
CA ILE A 221 -2.97 22.63 -10.50
C ILE A 221 -2.74 23.81 -9.53
N GLU A 222 -3.77 24.59 -9.25
CA GLU A 222 -3.70 25.72 -8.31
C GLU A 222 -3.24 25.27 -6.93
N LYS A 223 -3.90 24.25 -6.38
CA LYS A 223 -3.53 23.65 -5.08
C LYS A 223 -2.08 23.16 -5.07
N GLY A 224 -1.65 22.45 -6.12
CA GLY A 224 -0.28 21.95 -6.22
C GLY A 224 0.78 23.06 -6.27
N ILE A 225 0.45 24.21 -6.87
CA ILE A 225 1.31 25.40 -6.88
C ILE A 225 1.34 26.05 -5.48
N GLU A 226 0.18 26.25 -4.86
CA GLU A 226 0.07 26.85 -3.53
C GLU A 226 0.80 26.05 -2.45
N GLU A 227 0.69 24.72 -2.49
CA GLU A 227 1.43 23.83 -1.59
C GLU A 227 2.93 23.72 -1.95
N GLY A 228 3.40 24.36 -3.04
CA GLY A 228 4.79 24.33 -3.46
C GLY A 228 5.24 22.97 -3.98
N HIS A 229 4.36 22.20 -4.59
CA HIS A 229 4.69 20.97 -5.33
C HIS A 229 4.94 21.28 -6.80
N LEU A 230 4.05 22.05 -7.44
CA LEU A 230 4.05 22.26 -8.89
C LEU A 230 4.73 23.56 -9.30
N ASN A 231 5.23 23.55 -10.53
CA ASN A 231 5.88 24.71 -11.13
C ASN A 231 4.84 25.81 -11.42
N PRO A 232 5.04 27.06 -10.92
CA PRO A 232 4.13 28.18 -11.17
C PRO A 232 3.87 28.48 -12.65
N LYS A 233 4.80 28.12 -13.54
CA LYS A 233 4.64 28.28 -14.99
C LYS A 233 3.48 27.44 -15.57
N PHE A 234 2.93 26.50 -14.81
CA PHE A 234 1.73 25.78 -15.24
C PHE A 234 0.51 26.69 -15.40
N LYS A 235 0.49 27.86 -14.75
CA LYS A 235 -0.53 28.89 -14.98
C LYS A 235 -0.48 29.53 -16.37
N GLU A 236 0.62 29.36 -17.11
CA GLU A 236 0.78 29.88 -18.48
C GLU A 236 0.14 28.97 -19.55
N PHE A 237 -0.31 27.75 -19.18
CA PHE A 237 -1.03 26.84 -20.07
C PHE A 237 -2.51 27.16 -20.13
N ASP A 238 -3.13 26.88 -21.27
CA ASP A 238 -4.59 26.79 -21.35
C ASP A 238 -5.08 25.53 -20.63
N LEU A 239 -5.37 25.66 -19.33
CA LEU A 239 -5.81 24.56 -18.50
C LEU A 239 -7.17 24.00 -18.92
N HIS A 240 -8.03 24.81 -19.58
CA HIS A 240 -9.30 24.35 -20.10
C HIS A 240 -9.09 23.41 -21.30
N LEU A 241 -8.23 23.78 -22.22
CA LEU A 241 -7.86 22.94 -23.37
C LEU A 241 -7.25 21.60 -22.88
N LEU A 242 -6.29 21.66 -21.94
CA LEU A 242 -5.65 20.47 -21.40
C LEU A 242 -6.62 19.58 -20.64
N SER A 243 -7.50 20.15 -19.81
CA SER A 243 -8.49 19.37 -19.06
C SER A 243 -9.46 18.63 -19.99
N SER A 244 -9.87 19.25 -21.10
CA SER A 244 -10.76 18.63 -22.09
C SER A 244 -10.13 17.42 -22.81
N ALA A 245 -8.82 17.33 -22.85
CA ALA A 245 -8.10 16.19 -23.42
C ALA A 245 -7.96 15.01 -22.42
N ILE A 246 -8.24 15.21 -21.13
CA ILE A 246 -8.15 14.16 -20.12
C ILE A 246 -9.27 13.15 -20.32
N THR A 247 -8.90 11.87 -20.37
CA THR A 247 -9.79 10.74 -20.56
C THR A 247 -9.73 9.80 -19.35
N SER A 248 -10.70 9.92 -18.44
CA SER A 248 -10.73 9.17 -17.17
C SER A 248 -10.80 7.67 -17.36
N SER A 249 -11.42 7.18 -18.43
CA SER A 249 -11.55 5.75 -18.71
C SER A 249 -10.21 5.03 -18.95
N ARG A 250 -9.14 5.77 -19.26
CA ARG A 250 -7.78 5.21 -19.37
C ARG A 250 -7.24 4.69 -18.03
N ASP A 251 -7.79 5.13 -16.90
CA ASP A 251 -7.46 4.56 -15.58
C ASP A 251 -7.87 3.08 -15.48
N LEU A 252 -8.84 2.62 -16.28
CA LEU A 252 -9.26 1.21 -16.32
C LEU A 252 -8.23 0.29 -17.00
N LEU A 253 -7.20 0.85 -17.66
CA LEU A 253 -6.08 0.08 -18.23
C LEU A 253 -5.14 -0.47 -17.15
N PHE A 254 -5.15 0.11 -15.94
CA PHE A 254 -4.28 -0.37 -14.87
C PHE A 254 -4.68 -1.74 -14.35
N MET A 255 -3.69 -2.60 -14.22
CA MET A 255 -3.73 -3.78 -13.36
C MET A 255 -3.33 -3.39 -11.93
N TYR A 256 -3.59 -4.28 -10.95
CA TYR A 256 -3.39 -3.99 -9.52
C TYR A 256 -1.99 -3.45 -9.18
N LEU A 257 -0.93 -4.15 -9.59
CA LEU A 257 0.44 -3.72 -9.26
C LEU A 257 0.80 -2.36 -9.89
N GLY A 258 0.22 -2.06 -11.06
CA GLY A 258 0.42 -0.77 -11.73
C GLY A 258 -0.18 0.38 -10.91
N ILE A 259 -1.46 0.31 -10.59
CA ILE A 259 -2.12 1.37 -9.82
C ILE A 259 -1.55 1.49 -8.39
N GLN A 260 -1.25 0.35 -7.74
CA GLN A 260 -0.63 0.36 -6.42
C GLN A 260 0.73 1.08 -6.44
N THR A 261 1.55 0.82 -7.47
CA THR A 261 2.85 1.49 -7.63
C THR A 261 2.67 3.00 -7.89
N ILE A 262 1.69 3.37 -8.72
CA ILE A 262 1.39 4.78 -9.02
C ILE A 262 0.93 5.49 -7.74
N GLU A 263 0.01 4.92 -6.99
CA GLU A 263 -0.51 5.49 -5.74
C GLU A 263 0.57 5.62 -4.67
N ASP A 264 1.34 4.57 -4.45
CA ASP A 264 2.33 4.53 -3.37
C ASP A 264 3.52 5.44 -3.62
N ARG A 265 3.94 5.59 -4.89
CA ARG A 265 5.22 6.22 -5.23
C ARG A 265 5.10 7.54 -5.96
N TYR A 266 4.12 7.73 -6.86
CA TYR A 266 4.16 8.81 -7.84
C TYR A 266 3.10 9.89 -7.66
N LEU A 267 1.92 9.54 -7.12
CA LEU A 267 0.88 10.54 -6.89
C LEU A 267 1.30 11.54 -5.81
N LEU A 268 1.07 12.81 -6.08
CA LEU A 268 1.38 13.89 -5.14
C LEU A 268 0.53 13.77 -3.89
N ARG A 269 1.18 14.04 -2.75
CA ARG A 269 0.57 14.01 -1.42
C ARG A 269 0.73 15.36 -0.74
N THR A 270 -0.24 15.72 0.12
CA THR A 270 -0.16 16.92 0.94
C THR A 270 1.10 16.90 1.83
N LYS A 271 1.66 18.09 2.15
CA LYS A 271 2.86 18.24 2.98
C LYS A 271 2.57 18.16 4.47
N ASP A 272 1.30 18.12 4.86
CA ASP A 272 0.88 17.96 6.26
C ASP A 272 1.21 16.54 6.80
N SER A 273 1.00 16.33 8.09
CA SER A 273 1.24 15.05 8.74
C SER A 273 0.39 13.91 8.19
N ALA A 274 -0.75 14.22 7.58
CA ALA A 274 -1.68 13.23 7.04
C ALA A 274 -1.22 12.65 5.70
N LYS A 275 -0.36 13.36 4.95
CA LYS A 275 0.21 12.94 3.64
C LYS A 275 -0.85 12.36 2.69
N LYS A 276 -2.03 13.01 2.62
CA LYS A 276 -3.14 12.54 1.78
C LYS A 276 -2.83 12.73 0.31
N VAL A 277 -3.16 11.73 -0.50
CA VAL A 277 -3.10 11.83 -1.96
C VAL A 277 -4.09 12.89 -2.43
N PHE A 278 -3.67 13.80 -3.32
CA PHE A 278 -4.52 14.81 -3.94
C PHE A 278 -4.39 14.87 -5.46
N GLU A 279 -3.62 13.97 -6.05
CA GLU A 279 -3.45 13.79 -7.48
C GLU A 279 -4.10 12.49 -7.95
N LEU A 280 -4.70 12.48 -9.14
CA LEU A 280 -5.28 11.31 -9.78
C LEU A 280 -4.37 10.81 -10.92
N PRO A 281 -4.44 9.55 -11.36
CA PRO A 281 -3.50 9.02 -12.34
C PRO A 281 -3.49 9.78 -13.67
N GLN A 282 -4.65 10.20 -14.20
CA GLN A 282 -4.65 10.99 -15.43
C GLN A 282 -4.11 12.40 -15.22
N TRP A 283 -4.22 12.98 -14.02
CA TRP A 283 -3.58 14.25 -13.68
C TRP A 283 -2.06 14.10 -13.57
N LEU A 284 -1.57 12.97 -13.04
CA LEU A 284 -0.14 12.63 -13.05
C LEU A 284 0.40 12.63 -14.48
N TRP A 285 -0.27 11.93 -15.42
CA TRP A 285 0.18 11.88 -16.81
C TRP A 285 0.18 13.27 -17.46
N MET A 286 -0.87 14.05 -17.23
CA MET A 286 -0.94 15.42 -17.76
C MET A 286 0.11 16.32 -17.11
N ARG A 287 0.36 16.22 -15.80
CA ARG A 287 1.43 16.95 -15.11
C ARG A 287 2.81 16.66 -15.71
N VAL A 288 3.10 15.38 -15.92
CA VAL A 288 4.38 14.95 -16.53
C VAL A 288 4.50 15.50 -17.93
N ALA A 289 3.46 15.40 -18.73
CA ALA A 289 3.41 15.92 -20.10
C ALA A 289 3.59 17.45 -20.16
N MET A 290 2.90 18.19 -19.29
CA MET A 290 3.07 19.65 -19.16
C MET A 290 4.51 20.01 -18.77
N GLY A 291 5.11 19.28 -17.84
CA GLY A 291 6.49 19.52 -17.42
C GLY A 291 7.50 19.30 -18.53
N LEU A 292 7.30 18.32 -19.40
CA LEU A 292 8.13 18.04 -20.57
C LEU A 292 7.96 19.09 -21.67
N SER A 293 6.76 19.67 -21.80
CA SER A 293 6.43 20.62 -22.88
C SER A 293 6.59 22.10 -22.51
N LEU A 294 7.05 22.44 -21.29
CA LEU A 294 7.19 23.83 -20.81
C LEU A 294 8.01 24.76 -21.76
N LYS A 295 8.93 24.22 -22.53
CA LYS A 295 9.81 24.98 -23.44
C LYS A 295 9.45 24.83 -24.92
N GLU A 296 8.39 24.05 -25.21
CA GLU A 296 7.93 23.85 -26.58
C GLU A 296 7.18 25.08 -27.10
N VAL A 297 7.25 25.33 -28.40
CA VAL A 297 6.55 26.46 -29.05
C VAL A 297 5.04 26.28 -28.98
N ASN A 298 4.56 25.04 -29.29
CA ASN A 298 3.16 24.66 -29.21
C ASN A 298 2.96 23.77 -27.94
N LYS A 299 3.18 24.35 -26.76
CA LYS A 299 3.29 23.63 -25.51
C LYS A 299 2.04 22.83 -25.14
N GLU A 300 0.83 23.36 -25.44
CA GLU A 300 -0.44 22.67 -25.20
C GLU A 300 -0.59 21.45 -26.11
N GLU A 301 -0.32 21.60 -27.39
CA GLU A 301 -0.38 20.51 -28.38
C GLU A 301 0.60 19.38 -28.00
N LYS A 302 1.83 19.76 -27.64
CA LYS A 302 2.85 18.80 -27.19
C LYS A 302 2.52 18.16 -25.86
N ALA A 303 1.92 18.89 -24.93
CA ALA A 303 1.43 18.30 -23.68
C ALA A 303 0.35 17.25 -23.94
N ILE A 304 -0.59 17.52 -24.85
CA ILE A 304 -1.64 16.53 -25.20
C ILE A 304 -1.03 15.31 -25.91
N GLU A 305 -0.06 15.49 -26.82
CA GLU A 305 0.65 14.41 -27.49
C GLU A 305 1.36 13.51 -26.48
N PHE A 306 2.14 14.07 -25.55
CA PHE A 306 2.85 13.33 -24.52
C PHE A 306 1.88 12.67 -23.52
N TYR A 307 0.81 13.36 -23.13
CA TYR A 307 -0.24 12.80 -22.29
C TYR A 307 -0.86 11.55 -22.94
N ASN A 308 -1.20 11.60 -24.22
CA ASN A 308 -1.78 10.47 -24.93
C ASN A 308 -0.80 9.28 -24.92
N ALA A 309 0.47 9.48 -25.26
CA ALA A 309 1.47 8.43 -25.27
C ALA A 309 1.67 7.77 -23.89
N LEU A 310 1.64 8.56 -22.81
CA LEU A 310 1.80 8.06 -21.43
C LEU A 310 0.51 7.39 -20.93
N SER A 311 -0.64 8.04 -21.08
CA SER A 311 -1.91 7.58 -20.51
C SER A 311 -2.51 6.38 -21.22
N GLU A 312 -2.20 6.19 -22.50
CA GLU A 312 -2.56 4.98 -23.28
C GLU A 312 -1.54 3.84 -23.11
N MET A 313 -0.54 4.01 -22.24
CA MET A 313 0.50 3.01 -21.94
C MET A 313 1.42 2.64 -23.12
N TYR A 314 1.54 3.49 -24.14
CA TYR A 314 2.51 3.27 -25.22
C TYR A 314 3.94 3.58 -24.78
N LEU A 315 4.10 4.48 -23.82
CA LEU A 315 5.37 4.92 -23.28
C LEU A 315 5.30 4.98 -21.75
N MET A 316 6.36 4.52 -21.09
CA MET A 316 6.55 4.71 -19.66
C MET A 316 7.86 5.44 -19.44
N SER A 317 7.80 6.59 -18.79
CA SER A 317 8.97 7.37 -18.41
C SER A 317 9.72 6.74 -17.24
N SER A 318 10.99 7.09 -17.10
CA SER A 318 11.79 6.68 -15.94
C SER A 318 11.28 7.34 -14.64
N THR A 319 11.61 6.70 -13.51
CA THR A 319 11.19 7.15 -12.17
C THR A 319 11.45 8.64 -11.91
N PRO A 320 12.64 9.24 -12.18
CA PRO A 320 12.86 10.67 -11.95
C PRO A 320 11.94 11.56 -12.78
N THR A 321 11.60 11.16 -14.00
CA THR A 321 10.66 11.90 -14.84
C THR A 321 9.26 11.89 -14.24
N LEU A 322 8.77 10.72 -13.80
CA LEU A 322 7.46 10.60 -13.17
C LEU A 322 7.35 11.39 -11.86
N PHE A 323 8.42 11.41 -11.06
CA PHE A 323 8.45 12.17 -9.80
C PHE A 323 8.54 13.67 -10.03
N ASN A 324 9.46 14.11 -10.88
CA ASN A 324 9.95 15.47 -10.87
C ASN A 324 9.43 16.32 -12.02
N SER A 325 8.92 15.73 -13.12
CA SER A 325 8.38 16.51 -14.23
C SER A 325 7.19 17.37 -13.76
N GLY A 326 7.25 18.64 -14.06
CA GLY A 326 6.26 19.62 -13.67
C GLY A 326 6.33 20.07 -12.20
N THR A 327 7.28 19.59 -11.43
CA THR A 327 7.50 20.04 -10.03
C THR A 327 8.49 21.21 -9.97
N LEU A 328 8.65 21.79 -8.77
CA LEU A 328 9.67 22.82 -8.51
C LEU A 328 11.10 22.29 -8.68
N HIS A 329 11.31 21.00 -8.51
CA HIS A 329 12.60 20.34 -8.66
C HIS A 329 12.55 19.39 -9.86
N SER A 330 12.75 19.91 -11.07
CA SER A 330 12.57 19.19 -12.33
C SER A 330 13.81 18.39 -12.77
N GLN A 331 14.47 17.69 -11.86
CA GLN A 331 15.54 16.73 -12.18
C GLN A 331 14.93 15.45 -12.74
N MET A 332 15.07 15.20 -14.05
CA MET A 332 14.40 14.09 -14.75
C MET A 332 15.37 13.01 -15.27
N SER A 333 16.68 13.19 -15.14
CA SER A 333 17.66 12.19 -15.58
C SER A 333 17.74 11.03 -14.59
N SER A 334 17.68 9.79 -15.09
CA SER A 334 17.76 8.59 -14.28
C SER A 334 19.17 8.03 -14.14
N CYS A 335 20.03 8.27 -15.13
CA CYS A 335 21.37 7.68 -15.21
C CYS A 335 22.42 8.71 -15.60
N TYR A 336 23.61 8.57 -15.00
CA TYR A 336 24.76 9.41 -15.23
C TYR A 336 25.99 8.53 -15.44
N ILE A 337 26.89 8.96 -16.31
CA ILE A 337 28.20 8.31 -16.52
C ILE A 337 29.27 9.36 -16.24
N ASN A 338 30.15 9.02 -15.31
CA ASN A 338 31.34 9.81 -14.98
C ASN A 338 32.59 9.10 -15.47
N VAL A 339 33.64 9.87 -15.74
CA VAL A 339 34.97 9.35 -16.07
C VAL A 339 35.94 9.82 -14.99
N GLY A 340 36.66 8.88 -14.40
CA GLY A 340 37.69 9.18 -13.40
C GLY A 340 38.96 9.75 -14.05
N GLU A 341 39.35 10.96 -13.67
CA GLU A 341 40.63 11.54 -14.08
C GLU A 341 41.77 10.98 -13.24
N ASP A 342 42.93 10.73 -13.88
CA ASP A 342 44.10 10.15 -13.22
C ASP A 342 44.90 11.18 -12.41
N SER A 343 44.22 11.77 -11.40
CA SER A 343 44.79 12.70 -10.43
C SER A 343 44.07 12.58 -9.11
N MET A 344 44.68 13.01 -8.00
CA MET A 344 44.03 13.01 -6.69
C MET A 344 42.77 13.89 -6.69
N GLU A 345 42.87 15.07 -7.28
CA GLU A 345 41.74 16.00 -7.39
C GLU A 345 40.62 15.40 -8.22
N GLY A 346 40.95 14.77 -9.35
CA GLY A 346 39.96 14.16 -10.25
C GLY A 346 39.24 12.96 -9.59
N ILE A 347 39.98 12.11 -8.87
CA ILE A 347 39.42 10.96 -8.15
C ILE A 347 38.43 11.46 -7.09
N PHE A 348 38.82 12.40 -6.21
CA PHE A 348 37.94 12.89 -5.15
C PHE A 348 36.78 13.74 -5.67
N LYS A 349 37.00 14.49 -6.76
CA LYS A 349 35.91 15.18 -7.47
C LYS A 349 34.85 14.18 -7.94
N ASN A 350 35.28 13.06 -8.55
CA ASN A 350 34.35 12.02 -9.00
C ASN A 350 33.53 11.46 -7.82
N TYR A 351 34.11 11.18 -6.66
CA TYR A 351 33.38 10.74 -5.47
C TYR A 351 32.36 11.80 -5.03
N SER A 352 32.73 13.08 -5.03
CA SER A 352 31.82 14.16 -4.67
C SER A 352 30.64 14.27 -5.65
N ASP A 353 30.92 14.21 -6.95
CA ASP A 353 29.91 14.25 -8.00
C ASP A 353 28.94 13.07 -7.88
N CYS A 354 29.47 11.85 -7.62
CA CYS A 354 28.68 10.66 -7.37
C CYS A 354 27.73 10.84 -6.17
N ALA A 355 28.23 11.41 -5.07
CA ALA A 355 27.41 11.65 -3.88
C ALA A 355 26.26 12.64 -4.15
N LEU A 356 26.54 13.73 -4.90
CA LEU A 356 25.54 14.71 -5.29
C LEU A 356 24.47 14.13 -6.23
N MET A 357 24.86 13.33 -7.21
CA MET A 357 23.93 12.68 -8.14
C MET A 357 23.06 11.64 -7.42
N SER A 358 23.66 10.82 -6.53
CA SER A 358 22.92 9.86 -5.69
C SER A 358 21.89 10.51 -4.80
N LYS A 359 22.16 11.68 -4.24
CA LYS A 359 21.21 12.45 -3.42
C LYS A 359 19.89 12.71 -4.16
N TRP A 360 19.93 12.85 -5.47
CA TRP A 360 18.78 13.12 -6.33
C TRP A 360 18.26 11.88 -7.07
N ALA A 361 18.52 10.69 -6.51
CA ALA A 361 18.06 9.40 -7.03
C ALA A 361 18.59 9.06 -8.44
N GLY A 362 19.74 9.57 -8.83
CA GLY A 362 20.42 9.20 -10.07
C GLY A 362 21.17 7.89 -9.94
N GLY A 363 21.03 6.99 -10.92
CA GLY A 363 21.93 5.83 -11.09
C GLY A 363 23.27 6.32 -11.64
N ILE A 364 24.41 5.77 -11.18
CA ILE A 364 25.73 6.25 -11.55
C ILE A 364 26.62 5.09 -12.01
N GLY A 365 27.18 5.24 -13.20
CA GLY A 365 28.30 4.42 -13.68
C GLY A 365 29.56 5.27 -13.73
N THR A 366 30.69 4.74 -13.22
CA THR A 366 31.98 5.43 -13.29
C THR A 366 32.97 4.61 -14.10
N ASP A 367 33.52 5.24 -15.15
CA ASP A 367 34.63 4.69 -15.90
C ASP A 367 35.98 5.03 -15.23
N TRP A 368 36.64 4.04 -14.71
CA TRP A 368 37.96 4.14 -14.08
C TRP A 368 39.10 3.73 -15.02
N THR A 369 38.83 3.45 -16.30
CA THR A 369 39.84 3.03 -17.28
C THR A 369 41.00 4.01 -17.42
N PRO A 370 40.81 5.33 -17.33
CA PRO A 370 41.93 6.27 -17.44
C PRO A 370 42.89 6.26 -16.26
N ILE A 371 42.50 5.68 -15.12
CA ILE A 371 43.34 5.64 -13.92
C ILE A 371 44.49 4.68 -14.15
N ARG A 372 45.73 5.10 -13.86
CA ARG A 372 46.93 4.31 -13.98
C ARG A 372 46.89 3.03 -13.15
N SER A 373 47.65 2.03 -13.55
CA SER A 373 47.66 0.70 -12.93
C SER A 373 48.18 0.72 -11.48
N LYS A 374 47.83 -0.33 -10.72
CA LYS A 374 48.31 -0.54 -9.35
C LYS A 374 49.85 -0.50 -9.30
N GLY A 375 50.37 0.28 -8.35
CA GLY A 375 51.82 0.44 -8.12
C GLY A 375 52.44 1.66 -8.83
N SER A 376 51.73 2.32 -9.70
CA SER A 376 52.14 3.63 -10.26
C SER A 376 51.94 4.75 -9.24
N LYS A 377 52.82 5.75 -9.24
CA LYS A 377 52.68 6.94 -8.39
C LYS A 377 51.64 7.89 -9.00
N ILE A 378 50.78 8.43 -8.19
CA ILE A 378 49.80 9.47 -8.53
C ILE A 378 50.45 10.85 -8.30
#